data_ca5b1c6fd31888c64af81735c593f939
#
_entry.id   ca5b1c6fd31888c64af81735c593f939
#
_cell.length_a   1.000
_cell.length_b   1.000
_cell.length_c   1.000
_cell.angle_alpha   90.00
_cell.angle_beta   90.00
_cell.angle_gamma   90.00
#
_symmetry.space_group_name_H-M   'P 1'
#
loop_
_entity.id
_entity.type
_entity.pdbx_description
1 polymer ?
#
loop_
_entity_poly.entity_id
_entity_poly.type
_entity_poly.pdbx_seq_one_letter_code
_entity_poly.pdbx_strand_id
1 'polypeptide(L)'
;MGFTSPYVTEAFTAYLAETILSKLSLAVWLKDGFTQKKPIGKLKVSILENGKTAFRNLSGYHLFTDLPPGNYTISVSGDAYFSAETTVDTSVLDPQKPVIEITLPPTPAYPFPGNATLVRGGVTNPAPVVAAEVTVAGKPEKTLTDPQGEFVLFFRGIKTEVITIEINKGGDTQTVSATIEEGTTVSAGKITFP
;
A
#
# COMPACT_ATOMS: atom_id res chain seq x y z
N MET A 1 -35.54 -25.13 -1.20
CA MET A 1 -34.54 -26.10 -0.71
C MET A 1 -34.47 -27.23 -1.73
N GLY A 2 -33.37 -27.33 -2.46
CA GLY A 2 -33.16 -28.45 -3.38
C GLY A 2 -32.68 -29.67 -2.60
N PHE A 3 -33.40 -30.75 -2.65
CA PHE A 3 -32.92 -32.02 -2.13
C PHE A 3 -31.90 -32.57 -3.11
N THR A 4 -30.62 -32.66 -2.68
CA THR A 4 -29.62 -33.40 -3.43
C THR A 4 -29.85 -34.90 -3.23
N SER A 5 -30.13 -35.61 -4.31
CA SER A 5 -30.27 -37.07 -4.24
C SER A 5 -28.91 -37.69 -3.82
N PRO A 6 -28.95 -38.74 -3.00
CA PRO A 6 -27.69 -39.44 -2.65
C PRO A 6 -27.04 -40.05 -3.90
N TYR A 7 -25.70 -40.02 -3.92
CA TYR A 7 -24.97 -40.79 -4.89
C TYR A 7 -24.91 -42.26 -4.45
N VAL A 8 -25.52 -43.15 -5.24
CA VAL A 8 -25.67 -44.58 -4.92
C VAL A 8 -24.91 -45.43 -5.91
N THR A 9 -24.10 -46.36 -5.42
CA THR A 9 -23.48 -47.43 -6.18
C THR A 9 -23.87 -48.78 -5.56
N GLU A 10 -23.52 -49.91 -6.21
CA GLU A 10 -23.74 -51.23 -5.63
C GLU A 10 -22.94 -51.46 -4.32
N ALA A 11 -21.87 -50.69 -4.10
CA ALA A 11 -20.99 -50.86 -2.95
C ALA A 11 -21.25 -49.83 -1.81
N PHE A 12 -21.78 -48.64 -2.11
CA PHE A 12 -22.03 -47.62 -1.10
C PHE A 12 -23.10 -46.60 -1.55
N THR A 13 -23.69 -45.93 -0.53
CA THR A 13 -24.52 -44.76 -0.71
C THR A 13 -23.87 -43.58 -0.03
N ALA A 14 -23.57 -42.51 -0.80
CA ALA A 14 -23.04 -41.26 -0.28
C ALA A 14 -24.12 -40.18 -0.21
N TYR A 15 -24.18 -39.53 0.91
CA TYR A 15 -25.05 -38.37 1.15
C TYR A 15 -24.21 -37.10 1.22
N LEU A 16 -24.72 -36.01 0.66
CA LEU A 16 -24.09 -34.71 0.89
C LEU A 16 -24.33 -34.32 2.35
N ALA A 17 -23.26 -34.35 3.15
CA ALA A 17 -23.32 -34.06 4.58
C ALA A 17 -23.35 -32.57 4.89
N GLU A 18 -22.71 -31.75 4.05
CA GLU A 18 -22.55 -30.31 4.28
C GLU A 18 -22.44 -29.56 2.95
N THR A 19 -23.01 -28.37 2.89
CA THR A 19 -22.80 -27.40 1.82
C THR A 19 -22.23 -26.12 2.43
N ILE A 20 -20.96 -25.83 2.12
CA ILE A 20 -20.30 -24.60 2.57
C ILE A 20 -20.47 -23.55 1.47
N LEU A 21 -21.11 -22.44 1.81
CA LEU A 21 -21.28 -21.28 0.95
C LEU A 21 -20.40 -20.14 1.47
N SER A 22 -19.42 -19.73 0.69
CA SER A 22 -18.60 -18.56 1.02
C SER A 22 -19.08 -17.32 0.26
N LYS A 23 -19.33 -16.24 1.00
CA LYS A 23 -19.77 -14.96 0.45
C LYS A 23 -18.61 -13.97 0.42
N LEU A 24 -18.36 -13.36 -0.75
CA LEU A 24 -17.42 -12.24 -0.86
C LEU A 24 -17.93 -11.06 -0.03
N SER A 25 -17.12 -10.61 0.92
CA SER A 25 -17.46 -9.46 1.78
C SER A 25 -16.69 -8.21 1.37
N LEU A 26 -15.42 -8.37 0.93
CA LEU A 26 -14.56 -7.25 0.53
C LEU A 26 -13.50 -7.74 -0.46
N ALA A 27 -13.26 -6.95 -1.50
CA ALA A 27 -12.16 -7.10 -2.43
C ALA A 27 -11.27 -5.85 -2.38
N VAL A 28 -9.97 -6.04 -2.22
CA VAL A 28 -8.98 -4.97 -2.20
C VAL A 28 -8.18 -5.00 -3.49
N TRP A 29 -8.23 -3.90 -4.23
CA TRP A 29 -7.36 -3.66 -5.38
C TRP A 29 -6.18 -2.82 -4.94
N LEU A 30 -4.97 -3.32 -5.13
CA LEU A 30 -3.74 -2.61 -4.79
C LEU A 30 -3.17 -1.93 -6.02
N LYS A 31 -2.72 -0.69 -5.85
CA LYS A 31 -2.14 0.16 -6.87
C LYS A 31 -0.75 0.64 -6.45
N ASP A 32 0.18 0.51 -7.33
CA ASP A 32 1.54 1.05 -7.17
C ASP A 32 1.51 2.57 -7.27
N GLY A 33 2.01 3.28 -6.26
CA GLY A 33 2.03 4.74 -6.22
C GLY A 33 2.88 5.36 -7.32
N PHE A 34 3.95 4.69 -7.74
CA PHE A 34 4.82 5.19 -8.81
C PHE A 34 4.26 4.88 -10.20
N THR A 35 3.92 3.64 -10.52
CA THR A 35 3.51 3.26 -11.87
C THR A 35 2.02 3.42 -12.14
N GLN A 36 1.20 3.56 -11.09
CA GLN A 36 -0.27 3.53 -11.14
C GLN A 36 -0.84 2.21 -11.67
N LYS A 37 -0.01 1.17 -11.70
CA LYS A 37 -0.37 -0.18 -12.15
C LYS A 37 -0.39 -1.14 -10.95
N LYS A 38 -0.44 -2.44 -11.23
CA LYS A 38 -0.34 -3.50 -10.24
C LYS A 38 1.01 -3.41 -9.51
N PRO A 39 1.03 -3.50 -8.18
CA PRO A 39 2.26 -3.47 -7.40
C PRO A 39 3.16 -4.67 -7.69
N ILE A 40 4.45 -4.47 -7.43
CA ILE A 40 5.51 -5.48 -7.54
C ILE A 40 5.75 -6.19 -6.20
N GLY A 41 6.44 -7.30 -6.23
CA GLY A 41 6.87 -8.03 -5.04
C GLY A 41 5.75 -8.82 -4.35
N LYS A 42 6.08 -9.32 -3.15
CA LYS A 42 5.14 -10.02 -2.28
C LYS A 42 4.47 -9.01 -1.35
N LEU A 43 3.16 -9.03 -1.31
CA LEU A 43 2.37 -8.16 -0.45
C LEU A 43 1.54 -9.02 0.49
N LYS A 44 1.48 -8.63 1.75
CA LYS A 44 0.58 -9.17 2.76
C LYS A 44 -0.57 -8.20 2.96
N VAL A 45 -1.79 -8.68 2.83
CA VAL A 45 -3.01 -7.91 3.08
C VAL A 45 -3.78 -8.60 4.20
N SER A 46 -4.05 -7.89 5.28
CA SER A 46 -4.73 -8.45 6.46
C SER A 46 -5.64 -7.44 7.12
N ILE A 47 -6.58 -7.95 7.90
CA ILE A 47 -7.42 -7.16 8.79
C ILE A 47 -6.73 -7.06 10.14
N LEU A 48 -6.54 -5.85 10.68
CA LEU A 48 -5.84 -5.64 11.95
C LEU A 48 -6.61 -6.22 13.14
N GLU A 49 -7.93 -6.06 13.19
CA GLU A 49 -8.77 -6.41 14.32
C GLU A 49 -8.78 -7.91 14.64
N ASN A 50 -8.61 -8.77 13.64
CA ASN A 50 -8.71 -10.22 13.81
C ASN A 50 -7.55 -11.01 13.18
N GLY A 51 -6.59 -10.34 12.54
CA GLY A 51 -5.45 -10.96 11.88
C GLY A 51 -5.79 -11.76 10.62
N LYS A 52 -7.05 -11.73 10.15
CA LYS A 52 -7.47 -12.46 8.94
C LYS A 52 -6.70 -11.97 7.74
N THR A 53 -6.03 -12.88 7.03
CA THR A 53 -5.26 -12.56 5.82
C THR A 53 -6.12 -12.79 4.58
N ALA A 54 -6.04 -11.87 3.62
CA ALA A 54 -6.71 -12.01 2.33
C ALA A 54 -6.09 -13.13 1.49
N PHE A 55 -6.91 -13.81 0.70
CA PHE A 55 -6.39 -14.63 -0.39
C PHE A 55 -6.42 -13.85 -1.71
N ARG A 56 -5.42 -14.07 -2.56
CA ARG A 56 -5.30 -13.39 -3.85
C ARG A 56 -5.88 -14.25 -4.95
N ASN A 57 -6.80 -13.68 -5.74
CA ASN A 57 -7.32 -14.35 -6.92
C ASN A 57 -6.42 -14.16 -8.16
N LEU A 58 -6.73 -14.86 -9.25
CA LEU A 58 -5.96 -14.77 -10.50
C LEU A 58 -5.98 -13.37 -11.15
N SER A 59 -7.06 -12.62 -10.96
CA SER A 59 -7.15 -11.23 -11.44
C SER A 59 -6.30 -10.25 -10.62
N GLY A 60 -5.82 -10.66 -9.43
CA GLY A 60 -4.94 -9.87 -8.59
C GLY A 60 -5.63 -9.14 -7.45
N TYR A 61 -6.94 -9.32 -7.26
CA TYR A 61 -7.65 -8.82 -6.08
C TYR A 61 -7.29 -9.63 -4.84
N HIS A 62 -7.20 -8.96 -3.72
CA HIS A 62 -7.09 -9.55 -2.39
C HIS A 62 -8.49 -9.62 -1.78
N LEU A 63 -8.95 -10.83 -1.48
CA LEU A 63 -10.35 -11.12 -1.15
C LEU A 63 -10.50 -11.53 0.30
N PHE A 64 -11.53 -10.99 0.93
CA PHE A 64 -12.03 -11.42 2.24
C PHE A 64 -13.47 -11.92 2.09
N THR A 65 -13.70 -13.13 2.59
CA THR A 65 -15.03 -13.77 2.58
C THR A 65 -15.57 -13.88 3.98
N ASP A 66 -16.89 -13.94 4.09
CA ASP A 66 -17.61 -14.30 5.31
C ASP A 66 -17.24 -13.38 6.50
N LEU A 67 -17.07 -12.08 6.21
CA LEU A 67 -16.95 -11.05 7.23
C LEU A 67 -18.35 -10.60 7.66
N PRO A 68 -18.63 -10.50 8.97
CA PRO A 68 -19.79 -9.79 9.46
C PRO A 68 -19.80 -8.33 8.97
N PRO A 69 -20.97 -7.69 8.82
CA PRO A 69 -21.04 -6.26 8.55
C PRO A 69 -20.37 -5.46 9.69
N GLY A 70 -19.58 -4.45 9.35
CA GLY A 70 -18.89 -3.61 10.33
C GLY A 70 -17.65 -2.92 9.77
N ASN A 71 -16.94 -2.21 10.67
CA ASN A 71 -15.72 -1.49 10.35
C ASN A 71 -14.49 -2.40 10.49
N TYR A 72 -13.63 -2.36 9.48
CA TYR A 72 -12.38 -3.11 9.43
C TYR A 72 -11.23 -2.23 8.99
N THR A 73 -10.07 -2.35 9.64
CA THR A 73 -8.84 -1.70 9.20
C THR A 73 -8.02 -2.69 8.38
N ILE A 74 -7.92 -2.42 7.10
CA ILE A 74 -7.13 -3.20 6.17
C ILE A 74 -5.69 -2.69 6.22
N SER A 75 -4.75 -3.55 6.59
CA SER A 75 -3.32 -3.28 6.58
C SER A 75 -2.66 -4.00 5.42
N VAL A 76 -1.82 -3.26 4.69
CA VAL A 76 -1.04 -3.76 3.57
C VAL A 76 0.43 -3.52 3.86
N SER A 77 1.27 -4.55 3.73
CA SER A 77 2.72 -4.44 3.90
C SER A 77 3.48 -5.18 2.81
N GLY A 78 4.70 -4.73 2.52
CA GLY A 78 5.61 -5.32 1.54
C GLY A 78 6.94 -4.59 1.50
N ASP A 79 7.98 -5.23 0.99
CA ASP A 79 9.37 -4.74 1.09
C ASP A 79 9.63 -3.46 0.27
N ALA A 80 8.92 -3.29 -0.85
CA ALA A 80 9.09 -2.15 -1.75
C ALA A 80 8.18 -0.96 -1.43
N TYR A 81 7.28 -1.10 -0.45
CA TYR A 81 6.26 -0.08 -0.14
C TYR A 81 6.19 0.18 1.35
N PHE A 82 5.89 1.42 1.71
CA PHE A 82 5.48 1.73 3.06
C PHE A 82 4.17 1.01 3.39
N SER A 83 4.03 0.59 4.63
CA SER A 83 2.76 0.01 5.09
C SER A 83 1.63 1.02 4.95
N ALA A 84 0.51 0.54 4.41
CA ALA A 84 -0.69 1.35 4.22
C ALA A 84 -1.84 0.76 5.04
N GLU A 85 -2.60 1.62 5.69
CA GLU A 85 -3.78 1.23 6.45
C GLU A 85 -5.00 2.03 5.96
N THR A 86 -6.13 1.35 5.84
CA THR A 86 -7.38 1.96 5.38
C THR A 86 -8.54 1.34 6.13
N THR A 87 -9.34 2.16 6.78
CA THR A 87 -10.59 1.71 7.43
C THR A 87 -11.72 1.68 6.41
N VAL A 88 -12.48 0.60 6.40
CA VAL A 88 -13.64 0.39 5.54
C VAL A 88 -14.81 -0.14 6.36
N ASP A 89 -16.00 0.42 6.12
CA ASP A 89 -17.25 -0.13 6.65
C ASP A 89 -17.88 -1.05 5.58
N THR A 90 -17.87 -2.35 5.86
CA THR A 90 -18.42 -3.35 4.94
C THR A 90 -19.95 -3.34 4.87
N SER A 91 -20.63 -2.69 5.81
CA SER A 91 -22.10 -2.59 5.84
C SER A 91 -22.65 -1.64 4.77
N VAL A 92 -21.84 -0.67 4.32
CA VAL A 92 -22.24 0.33 3.31
C VAL A 92 -21.67 0.05 1.92
N LEU A 93 -20.84 -0.99 1.75
CA LEU A 93 -20.34 -1.37 0.45
C LEU A 93 -21.45 -1.95 -0.44
N ASP A 94 -21.34 -1.67 -1.74
CA ASP A 94 -22.21 -2.32 -2.73
C ASP A 94 -21.98 -3.84 -2.73
N PRO A 95 -22.97 -4.66 -2.39
CA PRO A 95 -22.79 -6.12 -2.35
C PRO A 95 -22.44 -6.75 -3.69
N GLN A 96 -22.74 -6.08 -4.82
CA GLN A 96 -22.40 -6.55 -6.16
C GLN A 96 -20.96 -6.16 -6.56
N LYS A 97 -20.44 -5.09 -5.94
CA LYS A 97 -19.09 -4.60 -6.21
C LYS A 97 -18.41 -4.11 -4.92
N PRO A 98 -18.14 -5.00 -3.94
CA PRO A 98 -17.54 -4.63 -2.67
C PRO A 98 -16.03 -4.43 -2.81
N VAL A 99 -15.61 -3.45 -3.63
CA VAL A 99 -14.20 -3.21 -3.98
C VAL A 99 -13.74 -1.89 -3.41
N ILE A 100 -12.58 -1.93 -2.74
CA ILE A 100 -11.80 -0.72 -2.38
C ILE A 100 -10.47 -0.71 -3.11
N GLU A 101 -9.92 0.48 -3.36
CA GLU A 101 -8.59 0.68 -3.94
C GLU A 101 -7.66 1.25 -2.88
N ILE A 102 -6.45 0.68 -2.76
CA ILE A 102 -5.40 1.18 -1.87
C ILE A 102 -4.14 1.44 -2.71
N THR A 103 -3.69 2.69 -2.72
CA THR A 103 -2.44 3.08 -3.38
C THR A 103 -1.28 2.94 -2.40
N LEU A 104 -0.24 2.21 -2.81
CA LEU A 104 0.93 1.92 -1.99
C LEU A 104 2.06 2.90 -2.30
N PRO A 105 2.49 3.72 -1.33
CA PRO A 105 3.63 4.61 -1.51
C PRO A 105 4.94 3.81 -1.55
N PRO A 106 5.80 4.02 -2.57
CA PRO A 106 7.07 3.30 -2.67
C PRO A 106 8.07 3.75 -1.60
N THR A 107 8.86 2.80 -1.09
CA THR A 107 9.99 3.07 -0.18
C THR A 107 11.24 3.46 -0.96
N PRO A 108 12.32 3.94 -0.28
CA PRO A 108 13.63 4.09 -0.91
C PRO A 108 14.19 2.82 -1.58
N ALA A 109 13.78 1.62 -1.10
CA ALA A 109 14.17 0.33 -1.67
C ALA A 109 13.39 -0.07 -2.95
N TYR A 110 12.38 0.70 -3.34
CA TYR A 110 11.62 0.44 -4.58
C TYR A 110 12.55 0.51 -5.79
N PRO A 111 12.47 -0.46 -6.75
CA PRO A 111 13.33 -0.49 -7.94
C PRO A 111 12.84 0.49 -9.01
N PHE A 112 13.07 1.78 -8.77
CA PHE A 112 12.77 2.81 -9.76
C PHE A 112 13.58 2.59 -11.03
N PRO A 113 13.02 2.85 -12.23
CA PRO A 113 13.76 2.81 -13.46
C PRO A 113 14.85 3.89 -13.47
N GLY A 114 15.98 3.62 -14.16
CA GLY A 114 17.14 4.51 -14.17
C GLY A 114 16.91 5.92 -14.73
N ASN A 115 15.84 6.10 -15.49
CA ASN A 115 15.38 7.39 -16.01
C ASN A 115 14.24 8.02 -15.20
N ALA A 116 13.99 7.57 -13.99
CA ALA A 116 13.03 8.22 -13.11
C ALA A 116 13.60 9.53 -12.57
N THR A 117 12.75 10.56 -12.50
CA THR A 117 13.11 11.83 -11.84
C THR A 117 12.91 11.68 -10.34
N LEU A 118 14.00 11.60 -9.59
CA LEU A 118 13.99 11.30 -8.17
C LEU A 118 14.79 12.32 -7.35
N VAL A 119 14.34 12.57 -6.13
CA VAL A 119 15.19 13.15 -5.08
C VAL A 119 15.31 12.14 -3.95
N ARG A 120 16.55 11.84 -3.55
CA ARG A 120 16.87 10.95 -2.43
C ARG A 120 17.61 11.71 -1.35
N GLY A 121 17.33 11.42 -0.10
CA GLY A 121 18.04 12.02 1.03
C GLY A 121 17.92 11.18 2.27
N GLY A 122 18.63 11.57 3.31
CA GLY A 122 18.55 10.95 4.63
C GLY A 122 18.36 12.00 5.72
N VAL A 123 17.62 11.66 6.77
CA VAL A 123 17.29 12.53 7.90
C VAL A 123 17.82 11.90 9.19
N THR A 124 18.60 12.66 9.95
CA THR A 124 19.25 12.16 11.18
C THR A 124 19.19 13.16 12.33
N ASN A 125 19.13 12.65 13.59
CA ASN A 125 19.21 13.46 14.83
C ASN A 125 19.65 12.62 16.06
N PRO A 126 20.91 12.41 16.38
CA PRO A 126 21.97 11.92 15.49
C PRO A 126 21.64 10.54 14.87
N ALA A 127 20.65 9.83 15.44
CA ALA A 127 20.13 8.57 14.89
C ALA A 127 19.20 8.84 13.67
N PRO A 128 18.91 7.83 12.85
CA PRO A 128 17.92 7.94 11.78
C PRO A 128 16.55 8.43 12.28
N VAL A 129 15.98 9.44 11.64
CA VAL A 129 14.64 9.93 11.95
C VAL A 129 13.62 9.14 11.15
N VAL A 130 12.93 8.22 11.80
CA VAL A 130 11.98 7.28 11.18
C VAL A 130 10.60 7.92 11.07
N ALA A 131 9.89 7.64 9.96
CA ALA A 131 8.51 8.10 9.70
C ALA A 131 8.34 9.62 9.86
N ALA A 132 9.36 10.41 9.47
CA ALA A 132 9.20 11.83 9.24
C ALA A 132 8.44 12.05 7.92
N GLU A 133 7.48 12.95 7.91
CA GLU A 133 6.79 13.34 6.70
C GLU A 133 7.70 14.25 5.87
N VAL A 134 7.89 13.90 4.60
CA VAL A 134 8.70 14.66 3.64
C VAL A 134 7.78 15.12 2.52
N THR A 135 7.62 16.43 2.40
CA THR A 135 6.71 17.08 1.43
C THR A 135 7.50 18.04 0.55
N VAL A 136 6.89 18.46 -0.56
CA VAL A 136 7.45 19.51 -1.42
C VAL A 136 6.55 20.73 -1.35
N ALA A 137 7.11 21.89 -0.99
CA ALA A 137 6.35 23.13 -0.86
C ALA A 137 5.59 23.45 -2.17
N GLY A 138 4.28 23.64 -2.05
CA GLY A 138 3.41 23.98 -3.17
C GLY A 138 3.14 22.83 -4.16
N LYS A 139 3.52 21.59 -3.83
CA LYS A 139 3.33 20.42 -4.70
C LYS A 139 2.68 19.24 -3.94
N PRO A 140 2.02 18.30 -4.63
CA PRO A 140 1.38 17.14 -4.00
C PRO A 140 2.35 16.00 -3.63
N GLU A 141 3.60 16.07 -4.09
CA GLU A 141 4.61 15.05 -3.86
C GLU A 141 4.96 14.97 -2.38
N LYS A 142 4.80 13.77 -1.82
CA LYS A 142 5.12 13.48 -0.43
C LYS A 142 5.54 12.03 -0.23
N THR A 143 6.32 11.80 0.81
CA THR A 143 6.78 10.48 1.23
C THR A 143 7.03 10.47 2.74
N LEU A 144 7.53 9.35 3.26
CA LEU A 144 8.01 9.21 4.63
C LEU A 144 9.48 8.82 4.62
N THR A 145 10.16 9.04 5.74
CA THR A 145 11.45 8.42 5.98
C THR A 145 11.27 6.98 6.44
N ASP A 146 12.13 6.09 5.94
CA ASP A 146 12.16 4.67 6.30
C ASP A 146 12.87 4.42 7.65
N PRO A 147 13.02 3.17 8.12
CA PRO A 147 13.76 2.86 9.35
C PRO A 147 15.23 3.27 9.36
N GLN A 148 15.84 3.52 8.21
CA GLN A 148 17.19 4.04 8.04
C GLN A 148 17.24 5.58 8.00
N GLY A 149 16.07 6.23 8.09
CA GLY A 149 15.92 7.66 7.95
C GLY A 149 16.03 8.13 6.49
N GLU A 150 16.01 7.22 5.53
CA GLU A 150 16.10 7.55 4.10
C GLU A 150 14.72 7.86 3.53
N PHE A 151 14.69 8.73 2.51
CA PHE A 151 13.48 9.04 1.77
C PHE A 151 13.73 9.11 0.26
N VAL A 152 12.67 8.94 -0.51
CA VAL A 152 12.64 9.15 -1.95
C VAL A 152 11.37 9.90 -2.34
N LEU A 153 11.54 11.00 -3.05
CA LEU A 153 10.47 11.71 -3.76
C LEU A 153 10.61 11.40 -5.25
N PHE A 154 9.51 11.16 -5.93
CA PHE A 154 9.48 10.95 -7.36
C PHE A 154 8.59 12.00 -8.04
N PHE A 155 8.99 12.43 -9.21
CA PHE A 155 8.34 13.50 -9.96
C PHE A 155 7.96 13.05 -11.35
N ARG A 156 6.89 13.64 -11.88
CA ARG A 156 6.41 13.39 -13.25
C ARG A 156 6.23 14.68 -13.99
N GLY A 157 6.66 14.69 -15.27
CA GLY A 157 6.42 15.83 -16.16
C GLY A 157 7.12 17.12 -15.79
N ILE A 158 8.21 17.03 -15.01
CA ILE A 158 9.05 18.16 -14.62
C ILE A 158 10.34 18.12 -15.46
N LYS A 159 10.71 19.26 -16.04
CA LYS A 159 11.98 19.36 -16.83
C LYS A 159 13.16 19.67 -15.92
N THR A 160 13.27 20.93 -15.47
CA THR A 160 14.28 21.37 -14.51
C THR A 160 13.64 22.41 -13.61
N GLU A 161 13.76 22.23 -12.29
CA GLU A 161 13.13 23.11 -11.31
C GLU A 161 13.88 23.07 -9.98
N VAL A 162 13.89 24.20 -9.28
CA VAL A 162 14.32 24.28 -7.88
C VAL A 162 13.12 24.07 -7.00
N ILE A 163 13.18 23.04 -6.13
CA ILE A 163 12.13 22.70 -5.18
C ILE A 163 12.59 22.95 -3.75
N THR A 164 11.66 23.25 -2.86
CA THR A 164 11.87 23.28 -1.41
C THR A 164 11.22 22.04 -0.82
N ILE A 165 12.03 21.22 -0.16
CA ILE A 165 11.60 20.01 0.55
C ILE A 165 11.42 20.39 2.00
N GLU A 166 10.28 20.04 2.58
CA GLU A 166 9.93 20.24 3.98
C GLU A 166 9.86 18.88 4.67
N ILE A 167 10.56 18.77 5.79
CA ILE A 167 10.61 17.54 6.61
C ILE A 167 9.96 17.87 7.95
N ASN A 168 8.92 17.13 8.30
CA ASN A 168 8.13 17.36 9.49
C ASN A 168 8.12 16.14 10.40
N LYS A 169 8.40 16.33 11.69
CA LYS A 169 8.31 15.29 12.72
C LYS A 169 8.08 15.89 14.09
N GLY A 170 7.04 15.45 14.79
CA GLY A 170 6.78 15.86 16.18
C GLY A 170 6.48 17.33 16.39
N GLY A 171 6.16 18.10 15.35
CA GLY A 171 5.94 19.54 15.39
C GLY A 171 7.14 20.37 14.93
N ASP A 172 8.31 19.76 14.80
CA ASP A 172 9.50 20.41 14.25
C ASP A 172 9.51 20.30 12.72
N THR A 173 10.08 21.30 12.05
CA THR A 173 10.18 21.37 10.59
C THR A 173 11.59 21.74 10.17
N GLN A 174 12.14 21.01 9.22
CA GLN A 174 13.40 21.33 8.56
C GLN A 174 13.18 21.48 7.06
N THR A 175 13.86 22.43 6.43
CA THR A 175 13.75 22.68 5.00
C THR A 175 15.09 22.50 4.28
N VAL A 176 15.04 22.02 3.05
CA VAL A 176 16.22 21.93 2.17
C VAL A 176 15.78 22.19 0.74
N SER A 177 16.64 22.89 -0.03
CA SER A 177 16.39 23.11 -1.45
C SER A 177 17.16 22.09 -2.30
N ALA A 178 16.53 21.63 -3.38
CA ALA A 178 17.16 20.76 -4.37
C ALA A 178 16.78 21.22 -5.78
N THR A 179 17.72 21.12 -6.72
CA THR A 179 17.43 21.32 -8.14
C THR A 179 17.18 19.96 -8.76
N ILE A 180 15.95 19.72 -9.23
CA ILE A 180 15.57 18.49 -9.92
C ILE A 180 15.76 18.68 -11.43
N GLU A 181 16.11 17.59 -12.12
CA GLU A 181 16.27 17.51 -13.57
C GLU A 181 15.58 16.24 -14.07
N GLU A 182 14.82 16.35 -15.17
CA GLU A 182 14.07 15.23 -15.75
C GLU A 182 14.96 14.03 -16.03
N GLY A 183 14.51 12.85 -15.61
CA GLY A 183 15.21 11.59 -15.85
C GLY A 183 16.46 11.36 -14.99
N THR A 184 16.70 12.18 -13.98
CA THR A 184 17.87 12.06 -13.10
C THR A 184 17.48 11.80 -11.64
N THR A 185 18.43 11.22 -10.89
CA THR A 185 18.34 11.11 -9.44
C THR A 185 19.23 12.15 -8.79
N VAL A 186 18.64 13.06 -8.03
CA VAL A 186 19.33 14.11 -7.28
C VAL A 186 19.43 13.71 -5.81
N SER A 187 20.59 13.99 -5.20
CA SER A 187 20.77 13.79 -3.75
C SER A 187 20.50 15.09 -2.99
N ALA A 188 19.59 15.04 -2.03
CA ALA A 188 19.41 16.09 -1.02
C ALA A 188 20.43 15.99 0.13
N GLY A 189 21.29 14.94 0.12
CA GLY A 189 22.28 14.70 1.16
C GLY A 189 21.72 14.17 2.47
N LYS A 190 22.56 14.26 3.52
CA LYS A 190 22.13 14.01 4.90
C LYS A 190 21.68 15.31 5.53
N ILE A 191 20.46 15.31 6.04
CA ILE A 191 19.81 16.47 6.65
C ILE A 191 19.78 16.24 8.15
N THR A 192 20.39 17.17 8.90
CA THR A 192 20.29 17.16 10.36
C THR A 192 18.93 17.75 10.76
N PHE A 193 18.16 16.95 11.46
CA PHE A 193 16.86 17.39 12.01
C PHE A 193 17.07 17.99 13.39
N PRO A 194 16.29 19.01 13.79
CA PRO A 194 16.40 19.65 15.11
C PRO A 194 16.22 18.72 16.28
#